data_4848d6a31c5a27f11e732cece2bc84c0
#
_entry.id   4848d6a31c5a27f11e732cece2bc84c0
#
_cell.length_a   1.000
_cell.length_b   1.000
_cell.length_c   1.000
_cell.angle_alpha   90.00
_cell.angle_beta   90.00
_cell.angle_gamma   90.00
#
_symmetry.space_group_name_H-M   'P 1'
#
loop_
_entity.id
_entity.type
_entity.pdbx_description
1 polymer ?
#
loop_
_entity_poly.entity_id
_entity_poly.type
_entity_poly.pdbx_seq_one_letter_code
_entity_poly.pdbx_strand_id
1 'polypeptide(L)'
;MTIILGIESSCDETGIGIVRLESDGSLTLLADEVASSVDQHARFGGVVPEVASRAHLEALVPSVTRAFATAELELSDVDAIAVTCGPGLAGALLVGVSAAKAYAAALSVPLYGANHLPGHVAADTLEHGPLPSPCLALLVSGGHTQLLRVDDLATKITEVGSTIDDAAGEAYDKVARILGLPYPGGPPIDKAARRGNPDAIRFPRGLTGPRDARYDFSFSGLKTAVARWVETHDEVPVDDVAASFQEAVADVLTAKAVRAATELGIGTMVVSGGVAANSRLSALARERCAEAGIDLRVPRPRLCTDNGAMIAALGAHLVAAGVRPSALDLSASPGLPVGIVSV
;
A
#
# COMPACT_ATOMS: atom_id res chain seq x y z
N MET A 1 -16.71 -4.98 -22.56
CA MET A 1 -15.69 -5.60 -21.70
C MET A 1 -14.34 -5.07 -22.13
N THR A 2 -13.47 -4.70 -21.20
CA THR A 2 -12.15 -4.11 -21.48
C THR A 2 -11.10 -4.80 -20.64
N ILE A 3 -10.03 -5.31 -21.25
CA ILE A 3 -8.93 -5.97 -20.56
C ILE A 3 -7.84 -4.96 -20.25
N ILE A 4 -7.49 -4.82 -18.97
CA ILE A 4 -6.49 -3.88 -18.50
C ILE A 4 -5.29 -4.67 -17.94
N LEU A 5 -4.10 -4.38 -18.49
CA LEU A 5 -2.82 -4.84 -17.96
C LEU A 5 -2.29 -3.80 -16.98
N GLY A 6 -2.06 -4.19 -15.72
CA GLY A 6 -1.44 -3.36 -14.69
C GLY A 6 0.00 -3.76 -14.43
N ILE A 7 0.90 -2.79 -14.35
CA ILE A 7 2.33 -2.97 -14.07
C ILE A 7 2.71 -2.16 -12.85
N GLU A 8 3.19 -2.85 -11.80
CA GLU A 8 3.71 -2.26 -10.57
C GLU A 8 5.21 -2.54 -10.44
N SER A 9 6.02 -1.51 -10.20
CA SER A 9 7.46 -1.64 -9.96
C SER A 9 8.02 -0.50 -9.11
N SER A 10 7.23 0.06 -8.19
CA SER A 10 7.62 1.28 -7.47
C SER A 10 8.68 1.06 -6.38
N CYS A 11 8.80 -0.16 -5.85
CA CYS A 11 9.68 -0.46 -4.71
C CYS A 11 10.49 -1.75 -4.92
N ASP A 12 10.11 -2.86 -4.32
CA ASP A 12 10.85 -4.13 -4.35
C ASP A 12 10.02 -5.32 -4.87
N GLU A 13 8.74 -5.12 -5.16
CA GLU A 13 7.84 -6.06 -5.83
C GLU A 13 7.67 -5.71 -7.31
N THR A 14 7.84 -6.70 -8.19
CA THR A 14 7.42 -6.64 -9.60
C THR A 14 6.03 -7.25 -9.70
N GLY A 15 5.01 -6.41 -9.83
CA GLY A 15 3.62 -6.84 -9.91
C GLY A 15 3.06 -6.73 -11.33
N ILE A 16 2.43 -7.80 -11.81
CA ILE A 16 1.70 -7.84 -13.08
C ILE A 16 0.27 -8.31 -12.80
N GLY A 17 -0.70 -7.45 -13.07
CA GLY A 17 -2.11 -7.75 -12.88
C GLY A 17 -2.89 -7.66 -14.17
N ILE A 18 -3.89 -8.53 -14.34
CA ILE A 18 -4.84 -8.46 -15.45
C ILE A 18 -6.25 -8.39 -14.87
N VAL A 19 -6.94 -7.31 -15.18
CA VAL A 19 -8.31 -7.07 -14.73
C VAL A 19 -9.22 -6.86 -15.94
N ARG A 20 -10.41 -7.45 -15.89
CA ARG A 20 -11.46 -7.20 -16.86
C ARG A 20 -12.48 -6.23 -16.26
N LEU A 21 -12.68 -5.11 -16.95
CA LEU A 21 -13.78 -4.19 -16.71
C LEU A 21 -15.01 -4.70 -17.47
N GLU A 22 -16.05 -5.05 -16.74
CA GLU A 22 -17.30 -5.55 -17.28
C GLU A 22 -18.17 -4.40 -17.79
N SER A 23 -19.19 -4.73 -18.58
CA SER A 23 -20.11 -3.72 -19.15
C SER A 23 -20.99 -3.02 -18.11
N ASP A 24 -21.17 -3.62 -16.95
CA ASP A 24 -21.88 -3.04 -15.81
C ASP A 24 -20.98 -2.22 -14.85
N GLY A 25 -19.69 -2.09 -15.18
CA GLY A 25 -18.70 -1.37 -14.41
C GLY A 25 -18.04 -2.20 -13.29
N SER A 26 -18.43 -3.46 -13.13
CA SER A 26 -17.77 -4.36 -12.17
C SER A 26 -16.39 -4.80 -12.67
N LEU A 27 -15.51 -5.21 -11.73
CA LEU A 27 -14.16 -5.63 -12.03
C LEU A 27 -14.00 -7.14 -11.75
N THR A 28 -13.39 -7.84 -12.69
CA THR A 28 -13.00 -9.25 -12.53
C THR A 28 -11.48 -9.36 -12.56
N LEU A 29 -10.90 -9.87 -11.48
CA LEU A 29 -9.47 -10.17 -11.43
C LEU A 29 -9.19 -11.46 -12.21
N LEU A 30 -8.39 -11.39 -13.27
CA LEU A 30 -8.01 -12.53 -14.10
C LEU A 30 -6.63 -13.10 -13.73
N ALA A 31 -5.67 -12.23 -13.41
CA ALA A 31 -4.35 -12.63 -12.94
C ALA A 31 -3.75 -11.57 -12.02
N ASP A 32 -2.92 -12.05 -11.08
CA ASP A 32 -2.10 -11.21 -10.20
C ASP A 32 -0.81 -11.95 -9.88
N GLU A 33 0.27 -11.60 -10.59
CA GLU A 33 1.58 -12.19 -10.45
C GLU A 33 2.53 -11.19 -9.78
N VAL A 34 3.15 -11.62 -8.69
CA VAL A 34 4.12 -10.82 -7.93
C VAL A 34 5.44 -11.59 -7.82
N ALA A 35 6.53 -10.92 -8.19
CA ALA A 35 7.89 -11.37 -7.94
C ALA A 35 8.56 -10.40 -6.98
N SER A 36 8.83 -10.85 -5.74
CA SER A 36 9.47 -10.02 -4.71
C SER A 36 10.99 -10.19 -4.73
N SER A 37 11.69 -9.07 -4.55
CA SER A 37 13.14 -9.04 -4.36
C SER A 37 13.55 -8.88 -2.90
N VAL A 38 12.62 -9.01 -1.95
CA VAL A 38 12.82 -8.80 -0.51
C VAL A 38 14.02 -9.55 0.06
N ASP A 39 14.25 -10.80 -0.37
CA ASP A 39 15.38 -11.62 0.08
C ASP A 39 16.73 -11.03 -0.34
N GLN A 40 16.80 -10.33 -1.49
CA GLN A 40 18.00 -9.65 -1.94
C GLN A 40 18.32 -8.41 -1.08
N HIS A 41 17.30 -7.82 -0.47
CA HIS A 41 17.40 -6.65 0.39
C HIS A 41 17.65 -6.98 1.87
N ALA A 42 17.29 -8.20 2.32
CA ALA A 42 17.36 -8.62 3.72
C ALA A 42 18.75 -8.39 4.34
N ARG A 43 19.83 -8.68 3.61
CA ARG A 43 21.22 -8.46 4.06
C ARG A 43 21.58 -6.99 4.31
N PHE A 44 20.84 -6.05 3.73
CA PHE A 44 21.05 -4.60 3.91
C PHE A 44 20.12 -4.02 4.99
N GLY A 45 19.12 -4.79 5.43
CA GLY A 45 18.11 -4.34 6.40
C GLY A 45 17.15 -3.28 5.88
N GLY A 46 16.95 -3.22 4.57
CA GLY A 46 16.04 -2.29 3.88
C GLY A 46 16.26 -2.29 2.38
N VAL A 47 15.34 -1.68 1.64
CA VAL A 47 15.37 -1.67 0.17
C VAL A 47 16.54 -0.83 -0.36
N VAL A 48 17.32 -1.42 -1.28
CA VAL A 48 18.42 -0.76 -1.98
C VAL A 48 17.98 -0.46 -3.42
N PRO A 49 17.86 0.81 -3.84
CA PRO A 49 17.24 1.20 -5.11
C PRO A 49 17.88 0.54 -6.35
N GLU A 50 19.20 0.41 -6.39
CA GLU A 50 19.90 -0.21 -7.52
C GLU A 50 19.61 -1.72 -7.60
N VAL A 51 19.54 -2.41 -6.46
CA VAL A 51 19.20 -3.84 -6.39
C VAL A 51 17.77 -4.04 -6.87
N ALA A 52 16.81 -3.23 -6.41
CA ALA A 52 15.42 -3.27 -6.83
C ALA A 52 15.29 -3.10 -8.35
N SER A 53 15.94 -2.06 -8.92
CA SER A 53 15.87 -1.80 -10.36
C SER A 53 16.36 -2.96 -11.21
N ARG A 54 17.43 -3.63 -10.79
CA ARG A 54 17.96 -4.83 -11.48
C ARG A 54 17.02 -6.03 -11.34
N ALA A 55 16.47 -6.23 -10.15
CA ALA A 55 15.50 -7.30 -9.90
C ALA A 55 14.25 -7.15 -10.79
N HIS A 56 13.74 -5.92 -10.96
CA HIS A 56 12.62 -5.66 -11.85
C HIS A 56 12.92 -6.01 -13.31
N LEU A 57 14.12 -5.69 -13.81
CA LEU A 57 14.52 -6.05 -15.18
C LEU A 57 14.52 -7.56 -15.40
N GLU A 58 14.94 -8.34 -14.41
CA GLU A 58 14.98 -9.81 -14.49
C GLU A 58 13.59 -10.42 -14.33
N ALA A 59 12.73 -9.84 -13.47
CA ALA A 59 11.45 -10.42 -13.10
C ALA A 59 10.29 -10.04 -14.05
N LEU A 60 10.35 -8.90 -14.73
CA LEU A 60 9.21 -8.31 -15.43
C LEU A 60 8.67 -9.23 -16.53
N VAL A 61 9.51 -9.65 -17.50
CA VAL A 61 9.07 -10.49 -18.62
C VAL A 61 8.56 -11.85 -18.15
N PRO A 62 9.26 -12.59 -17.25
CA PRO A 62 8.71 -13.81 -16.68
C PRO A 62 7.36 -13.64 -15.97
N SER A 63 7.17 -12.52 -15.24
CA SER A 63 5.90 -12.26 -14.57
C SER A 63 4.76 -11.94 -15.54
N VAL A 64 5.04 -11.19 -16.61
CA VAL A 64 4.08 -10.97 -17.70
C VAL A 64 3.67 -12.30 -18.32
N THR A 65 4.64 -13.15 -18.67
CA THR A 65 4.36 -14.46 -19.27
C THR A 65 3.46 -15.32 -18.37
N ARG A 66 3.73 -15.36 -17.05
CA ARG A 66 2.88 -16.11 -16.10
C ARG A 66 1.49 -15.50 -15.97
N ALA A 67 1.38 -14.17 -15.90
CA ALA A 67 0.09 -13.49 -15.77
C ALA A 67 -0.84 -13.82 -16.96
N PHE A 68 -0.33 -13.80 -18.18
CA PHE A 68 -1.10 -14.15 -19.37
C PHE A 68 -1.47 -15.64 -19.39
N ALA A 69 -0.56 -16.51 -19.00
CA ALA A 69 -0.86 -17.94 -18.86
C ALA A 69 -1.94 -18.21 -17.81
N THR A 70 -1.90 -17.52 -16.66
CA THR A 70 -2.92 -17.61 -15.60
C THR A 70 -4.29 -17.08 -16.06
N ALA A 71 -4.30 -15.97 -16.82
CA ALA A 71 -5.52 -15.37 -17.34
C ALA A 71 -6.11 -16.12 -18.56
N GLU A 72 -5.36 -17.05 -19.14
CA GLU A 72 -5.70 -17.73 -20.41
C GLU A 72 -5.94 -16.73 -21.56
N LEU A 73 -5.09 -15.69 -21.64
CA LEU A 73 -5.15 -14.62 -22.62
C LEU A 73 -3.84 -14.48 -23.39
N GLU A 74 -3.92 -13.81 -24.54
CA GLU A 74 -2.77 -13.38 -25.33
C GLU A 74 -2.54 -11.87 -25.17
N LEU A 75 -1.32 -11.41 -25.45
CA LEU A 75 -0.98 -9.98 -25.41
C LEU A 75 -1.90 -9.11 -26.28
N SER A 76 -2.37 -9.66 -27.40
CA SER A 76 -3.30 -9.01 -28.32
C SER A 76 -4.69 -8.75 -27.76
N ASP A 77 -5.06 -9.39 -26.63
CA ASP A 77 -6.35 -9.21 -25.98
C ASP A 77 -6.39 -8.00 -25.06
N VAL A 78 -5.24 -7.34 -24.84
CA VAL A 78 -5.13 -6.15 -23.98
C VAL A 78 -5.73 -4.93 -24.68
N ASP A 79 -6.66 -4.27 -24.02
CA ASP A 79 -7.32 -3.05 -24.51
C ASP A 79 -6.70 -1.77 -23.92
N ALA A 80 -6.07 -1.83 -22.73
CA ALA A 80 -5.43 -0.69 -22.08
C ALA A 80 -4.32 -1.15 -21.14
N ILE A 81 -3.32 -0.29 -20.92
CA ILE A 81 -2.22 -0.54 -19.99
C ILE A 81 -2.20 0.56 -18.93
N ALA A 82 -2.14 0.15 -17.66
CA ALA A 82 -1.88 1.03 -16.53
C ALA A 82 -0.52 0.68 -15.91
N VAL A 83 0.26 1.70 -15.55
CA VAL A 83 1.57 1.51 -14.93
C VAL A 83 1.77 2.50 -13.80
N THR A 84 2.37 2.04 -12.71
CA THR A 84 2.79 2.96 -11.66
C THR A 84 3.88 3.89 -12.16
N CYS A 85 3.56 5.19 -12.22
CA CYS A 85 4.52 6.22 -12.57
C CYS A 85 5.06 6.98 -11.35
N GLY A 86 4.50 6.75 -10.17
CA GLY A 86 4.89 7.34 -8.88
C GLY A 86 3.77 7.26 -7.82
N PRO A 87 4.11 7.61 -6.55
CA PRO A 87 5.47 7.76 -6.03
C PRO A 87 6.24 6.43 -5.96
N GLY A 88 7.57 6.51 -5.73
CA GLY A 88 8.42 5.32 -5.60
C GLY A 88 9.89 5.58 -5.92
N LEU A 89 10.67 4.51 -6.00
CA LEU A 89 12.09 4.57 -6.32
C LEU A 89 12.28 4.85 -7.82
N ALA A 90 13.01 5.93 -8.15
CA ALA A 90 13.16 6.41 -9.52
C ALA A 90 13.58 5.31 -10.51
N GLY A 91 14.63 4.55 -10.18
CA GLY A 91 15.15 3.49 -11.04
C GLY A 91 14.19 2.31 -11.20
N ALA A 92 13.45 1.97 -10.17
CA ALA A 92 12.44 0.92 -10.17
C ALA A 92 11.23 1.32 -11.04
N LEU A 93 10.67 2.52 -10.81
CA LEU A 93 9.60 3.09 -11.64
C LEU A 93 9.95 3.14 -13.12
N LEU A 94 11.20 3.52 -13.47
CA LEU A 94 11.65 3.60 -14.86
C LEU A 94 11.56 2.25 -15.59
N VAL A 95 11.76 1.14 -14.90
CA VAL A 95 11.64 -0.20 -15.51
C VAL A 95 10.20 -0.47 -15.94
N GLY A 96 9.24 -0.32 -15.03
CA GLY A 96 7.81 -0.52 -15.32
C GLY A 96 7.29 0.44 -16.38
N VAL A 97 7.58 1.74 -16.23
CA VAL A 97 7.16 2.78 -17.19
C VAL A 97 7.72 2.52 -18.59
N SER A 98 8.99 2.12 -18.71
CA SER A 98 9.58 1.81 -20.02
C SER A 98 8.94 0.59 -20.67
N ALA A 99 8.69 -0.46 -19.91
CA ALA A 99 8.00 -1.65 -20.39
C ALA A 99 6.57 -1.36 -20.82
N ALA A 100 5.82 -0.61 -20.00
CA ALA A 100 4.44 -0.21 -20.33
C ALA A 100 4.35 0.60 -21.62
N LYS A 101 5.27 1.55 -21.82
CA LYS A 101 5.37 2.30 -23.07
C LYS A 101 5.65 1.41 -24.28
N ALA A 102 6.57 0.46 -24.14
CA ALA A 102 6.90 -0.47 -25.22
C ALA A 102 5.69 -1.33 -25.60
N TYR A 103 4.99 -1.89 -24.60
CA TYR A 103 3.76 -2.65 -24.85
C TYR A 103 2.66 -1.80 -25.45
N ALA A 104 2.39 -0.59 -24.90
CA ALA A 104 1.36 0.31 -25.41
C ALA A 104 1.62 0.71 -26.87
N ALA A 105 2.87 1.01 -27.22
CA ALA A 105 3.26 1.33 -28.59
C ALA A 105 3.14 0.13 -29.53
N ALA A 106 3.57 -1.07 -29.10
CA ALA A 106 3.53 -2.28 -29.92
C ALA A 106 2.08 -2.74 -30.18
N LEU A 107 1.21 -2.65 -29.19
CA LEU A 107 -0.20 -3.06 -29.28
C LEU A 107 -1.12 -1.95 -29.80
N SER A 108 -0.62 -0.71 -29.88
CA SER A 108 -1.41 0.47 -30.25
C SER A 108 -2.62 0.70 -29.32
N VAL A 109 -2.44 0.48 -28.01
CA VAL A 109 -3.46 0.64 -26.98
C VAL A 109 -3.16 1.85 -26.08
N PRO A 110 -4.19 2.44 -25.42
CA PRO A 110 -3.99 3.55 -24.49
C PRO A 110 -3.13 3.16 -23.27
N LEU A 111 -2.30 4.11 -22.84
CA LEU A 111 -1.45 4.03 -21.67
C LEU A 111 -1.97 4.97 -20.57
N TYR A 112 -1.97 4.50 -19.32
CA TYR A 112 -2.33 5.29 -18.16
C TYR A 112 -1.20 5.26 -17.13
N GLY A 113 -0.56 6.41 -16.90
CA GLY A 113 0.38 6.59 -15.79
C GLY A 113 -0.38 6.73 -14.48
N ALA A 114 -0.42 5.69 -13.68
CA ALA A 114 -1.19 5.59 -12.47
C ALA A 114 -0.36 5.98 -11.23
N ASN A 115 -1.01 6.59 -10.24
CA ASN A 115 -0.42 6.83 -8.94
C ASN A 115 -0.52 5.57 -8.06
N HIS A 116 0.59 5.18 -7.46
CA HIS A 116 0.72 4.01 -6.58
C HIS A 116 -0.28 4.01 -5.41
N LEU A 117 -0.45 5.16 -4.73
CA LEU A 117 -1.25 5.27 -3.50
C LEU A 117 -2.76 5.07 -3.75
N PRO A 118 -3.38 5.73 -4.74
CA PRO A 118 -4.73 5.38 -5.22
C PRO A 118 -4.85 3.92 -5.66
N GLY A 119 -3.80 3.32 -6.23
CA GLY A 119 -3.77 1.91 -6.58
C GLY A 119 -4.11 1.01 -5.39
N HIS A 120 -3.49 1.24 -4.23
CA HIS A 120 -3.82 0.50 -3.01
C HIS A 120 -5.29 0.61 -2.59
N VAL A 121 -5.93 1.75 -2.83
CA VAL A 121 -7.36 1.92 -2.56
C VAL A 121 -8.20 1.21 -3.61
N ALA A 122 -7.78 1.26 -4.88
CA ALA A 122 -8.47 0.58 -5.99
C ALA A 122 -8.51 -0.94 -5.82
N ALA A 123 -7.50 -1.54 -5.18
CA ALA A 123 -7.47 -2.97 -4.87
C ALA A 123 -8.72 -3.45 -4.12
N ASP A 124 -9.31 -2.60 -3.26
CA ASP A 124 -10.54 -2.92 -2.51
C ASP A 124 -11.71 -3.24 -3.45
N THR A 125 -11.80 -2.55 -4.59
CA THR A 125 -12.91 -2.71 -5.53
C THR A 125 -12.94 -4.06 -6.24
N LEU A 126 -11.83 -4.81 -6.23
CA LEU A 126 -11.75 -6.17 -6.76
C LEU A 126 -12.49 -7.19 -5.90
N GLU A 127 -12.72 -6.90 -4.61
CA GLU A 127 -13.37 -7.82 -3.67
C GLU A 127 -14.71 -7.30 -3.16
N HIS A 128 -14.79 -6.00 -2.90
CA HIS A 128 -15.96 -5.39 -2.27
C HIS A 128 -16.84 -4.60 -3.26
N GLY A 129 -16.48 -4.59 -4.54
CA GLY A 129 -17.17 -3.81 -5.56
C GLY A 129 -16.97 -2.29 -5.42
N PRO A 130 -17.81 -1.46 -6.04
CA PRO A 130 -17.64 -0.02 -6.08
C PRO A 130 -17.45 0.61 -4.70
N LEU A 131 -16.55 1.60 -4.60
CA LEU A 131 -16.38 2.36 -3.37
C LEU A 131 -17.57 3.29 -3.14
N PRO A 132 -18.13 3.33 -1.92
CA PRO A 132 -19.02 4.42 -1.53
C PRO A 132 -18.31 5.77 -1.61
N SER A 133 -19.05 6.82 -2.00
CA SER A 133 -18.48 8.17 -2.10
C SER A 133 -19.21 9.12 -1.16
N PRO A 134 -18.47 9.85 -0.29
CA PRO A 134 -17.05 9.73 -0.02
C PRO A 134 -16.70 8.49 0.82
N CYS A 135 -15.47 7.97 0.69
CA CYS A 135 -14.89 7.04 1.66
C CYS A 135 -13.57 7.58 2.23
N LEU A 136 -13.16 7.06 3.39
CA LEU A 136 -11.86 7.33 3.98
C LEU A 136 -10.95 6.13 3.77
N ALA A 137 -9.75 6.32 3.26
CA ALA A 137 -8.75 5.27 3.19
C ALA A 137 -7.65 5.52 4.23
N LEU A 138 -7.37 4.53 5.07
CA LEU A 138 -6.17 4.45 5.88
C LEU A 138 -5.15 3.60 5.13
N LEU A 139 -4.18 4.26 4.52
CA LEU A 139 -3.10 3.62 3.77
C LEU A 139 -1.88 3.48 4.68
N VAL A 140 -1.45 2.23 4.93
CA VAL A 140 -0.33 1.93 5.85
C VAL A 140 0.61 0.90 5.23
N SER A 141 1.78 1.34 4.78
CA SER A 141 2.78 0.51 4.12
C SER A 141 4.18 0.72 4.70
N GLY A 142 5.19 0.13 4.07
CA GLY A 142 6.60 0.34 4.40
C GLY A 142 7.03 1.79 4.22
N GLY A 143 6.56 2.46 3.17
CA GLY A 143 6.94 3.84 2.82
C GLY A 143 5.89 4.89 3.14
N HIS A 144 4.63 4.53 3.37
CA HIS A 144 3.54 5.48 3.49
C HIS A 144 2.65 5.20 4.69
N THR A 145 2.19 6.27 5.34
CA THR A 145 1.13 6.23 6.36
C THR A 145 0.29 7.48 6.19
N GLN A 146 -0.92 7.32 5.62
CA GLN A 146 -1.76 8.42 5.19
C GLN A 146 -3.24 8.14 5.44
N LEU A 147 -3.99 9.19 5.68
CA LEU A 147 -5.44 9.24 5.62
C LEU A 147 -5.86 9.97 4.36
N LEU A 148 -6.62 9.30 3.51
CA LEU A 148 -7.08 9.83 2.24
C LEU A 148 -8.60 9.88 2.22
N ARG A 149 -9.16 11.04 1.89
CA ARG A 149 -10.56 11.16 1.51
C ARG A 149 -10.68 10.90 0.02
N VAL A 150 -11.49 9.93 -0.33
CA VAL A 150 -11.76 9.53 -1.71
C VAL A 150 -13.19 9.94 -2.05
N ASP A 151 -13.34 11.02 -2.80
CA ASP A 151 -14.63 11.44 -3.35
C ASP A 151 -14.88 10.76 -4.71
N ASP A 152 -13.82 10.54 -5.47
CA ASP A 152 -13.83 9.80 -6.73
C ASP A 152 -12.43 9.17 -6.93
N LEU A 153 -12.40 7.86 -7.13
CA LEU A 153 -11.15 7.10 -7.19
C LEU A 153 -10.30 7.43 -8.42
N ALA A 154 -10.93 7.82 -9.53
CA ALA A 154 -10.23 8.15 -10.77
C ALA A 154 -9.74 9.61 -10.82
N THR A 155 -10.41 10.53 -10.09
CA THR A 155 -10.23 11.96 -10.33
C THR A 155 -10.09 12.84 -9.08
N LYS A 156 -10.55 12.37 -7.90
CA LYS A 156 -10.63 13.25 -6.72
C LYS A 156 -10.30 12.55 -5.41
N ILE A 157 -9.02 12.61 -5.07
CA ILE A 157 -8.47 12.13 -3.81
C ILE A 157 -7.79 13.29 -3.09
N THR A 158 -8.05 13.43 -1.79
CA THR A 158 -7.47 14.48 -0.96
C THR A 158 -6.77 13.87 0.24
N GLU A 159 -5.53 14.25 0.50
CA GLU A 159 -4.83 13.90 1.72
C GLU A 159 -5.47 14.64 2.91
N VAL A 160 -5.84 13.87 3.94
CA VAL A 160 -6.43 14.40 5.19
C VAL A 160 -5.38 14.50 6.27
N GLY A 161 -4.43 13.57 6.27
CA GLY A 161 -3.29 13.55 7.18
C GLY A 161 -2.26 12.52 6.74
N SER A 162 -1.01 12.73 7.13
CA SER A 162 0.10 11.84 6.77
C SER A 162 1.12 11.75 7.91
N THR A 163 2.05 10.78 7.81
CA THR A 163 3.17 10.77 8.73
C THR A 163 4.12 11.93 8.45
N ILE A 164 4.60 12.58 9.51
CA ILE A 164 5.59 13.67 9.43
C ILE A 164 7.03 13.17 9.53
N ASP A 165 7.22 11.86 9.79
CA ASP A 165 8.53 11.24 9.94
C ASP A 165 8.52 9.79 9.40
N ASP A 166 8.93 8.79 10.18
CA ASP A 166 8.91 7.39 9.77
C ASP A 166 7.48 6.93 9.40
N ALA A 167 7.33 6.16 8.32
CA ALA A 167 6.09 5.42 8.09
C ALA A 167 5.92 4.30 9.13
N ALA A 168 4.68 3.84 9.35
CA ALA A 168 4.42 2.79 10.33
C ALA A 168 5.19 1.50 9.99
N GLY A 169 5.19 1.05 8.72
CA GLY A 169 5.95 -0.13 8.32
C GLY A 169 7.46 0.03 8.51
N GLU A 170 8.01 1.21 8.20
CA GLU A 170 9.40 1.54 8.48
C GLU A 170 9.72 1.49 9.98
N ALA A 171 8.79 1.92 10.84
CA ALA A 171 8.93 1.80 12.29
C ALA A 171 8.95 0.32 12.73
N TYR A 172 8.12 -0.55 12.12
CA TYR A 172 8.16 -2.00 12.35
C TYR A 172 9.52 -2.58 11.97
N ASP A 173 10.09 -2.23 10.82
CA ASP A 173 11.39 -2.74 10.36
C ASP A 173 12.53 -2.30 11.30
N LYS A 174 12.52 -1.03 11.70
CA LYS A 174 13.53 -0.48 12.64
C LYS A 174 13.44 -1.12 14.02
N VAL A 175 12.24 -1.34 14.56
CA VAL A 175 12.02 -1.98 15.86
C VAL A 175 12.36 -3.47 15.79
N ALA A 176 11.99 -4.17 14.73
CA ALA A 176 12.39 -5.56 14.50
C ALA A 176 13.92 -5.73 14.60
N ARG A 177 14.66 -4.84 13.93
CA ARG A 177 16.13 -4.82 13.99
C ARG A 177 16.67 -4.59 15.41
N ILE A 178 16.04 -3.68 16.18
CA ILE A 178 16.41 -3.43 17.60
C ILE A 178 16.20 -4.69 18.44
N LEU A 179 15.14 -5.46 18.16
CA LEU A 179 14.80 -6.70 18.87
C LEU A 179 15.53 -7.94 18.34
N GLY A 180 16.42 -7.80 17.34
CA GLY A 180 17.11 -8.94 16.72
C GLY A 180 16.19 -9.84 15.90
N LEU A 181 15.05 -9.33 15.44
CA LEU A 181 14.10 -10.04 14.59
C LEU A 181 14.43 -9.85 13.10
N PRO A 182 14.04 -10.79 12.21
CA PRO A 182 14.37 -10.73 10.78
C PRO A 182 13.64 -9.60 10.05
N TYR A 183 14.16 -9.24 8.88
CA TYR A 183 13.54 -8.35 7.90
C TYR A 183 12.74 -9.16 6.85
N PRO A 184 11.56 -8.69 6.39
CA PRO A 184 10.83 -7.47 6.83
C PRO A 184 10.25 -7.62 8.24
N GLY A 185 10.23 -6.52 9.02
CA GLY A 185 9.96 -6.51 10.46
C GLY A 185 8.51 -6.74 10.86
N GLY A 186 7.55 -6.42 9.99
CA GLY A 186 6.12 -6.53 10.30
C GLY A 186 5.69 -7.93 10.74
N PRO A 187 5.86 -8.97 9.92
CA PRO A 187 5.43 -10.33 10.26
C PRO A 187 6.09 -10.92 11.51
N PRO A 188 7.43 -10.80 11.73
CA PRO A 188 8.05 -11.33 12.96
C PRO A 188 7.62 -10.59 14.22
N ILE A 189 7.40 -9.26 14.17
CA ILE A 189 6.84 -8.50 15.30
C ILE A 189 5.42 -8.98 15.60
N ASP A 190 4.55 -9.11 14.58
CA ASP A 190 3.18 -9.60 14.79
C ASP A 190 3.17 -11.02 15.40
N LYS A 191 4.07 -11.89 14.95
CA LYS A 191 4.21 -13.24 15.51
C LYS A 191 4.68 -13.22 16.97
N ALA A 192 5.64 -12.38 17.33
CA ALA A 192 6.13 -12.22 18.71
C ALA A 192 5.03 -11.61 19.60
N ALA A 193 4.38 -10.55 19.13
CA ALA A 193 3.34 -9.82 19.84
C ALA A 193 2.15 -10.70 20.24
N ARG A 194 1.81 -11.73 19.46
CA ARG A 194 0.74 -12.69 19.82
C ARG A 194 1.02 -13.49 21.09
N ARG A 195 2.27 -13.58 21.53
CA ARG A 195 2.67 -14.29 22.75
C ARG A 195 2.93 -13.34 23.93
N GLY A 196 3.08 -12.05 23.62
CA GLY A 196 3.39 -11.02 24.62
C GLY A 196 2.15 -10.35 25.21
N ASN A 197 2.39 -9.56 26.25
CA ASN A 197 1.38 -8.73 26.88
C ASN A 197 1.45 -7.29 26.30
N PRO A 198 0.40 -6.79 25.63
CA PRO A 198 0.40 -5.45 25.08
C PRO A 198 0.44 -4.31 26.10
N ASP A 199 0.11 -4.62 27.38
CA ASP A 199 0.11 -3.66 28.49
C ASP A 199 1.40 -3.72 29.34
N ALA A 200 2.37 -4.57 28.98
CA ALA A 200 3.61 -4.75 29.75
C ALA A 200 4.44 -3.45 29.79
N ILE A 201 4.47 -2.70 28.70
CA ILE A 201 5.27 -1.48 28.58
C ILE A 201 4.43 -0.37 27.97
N ARG A 202 4.30 0.74 28.69
CA ARG A 202 3.55 1.89 28.23
C ARG A 202 4.39 2.77 27.29
N PHE A 203 4.47 2.40 26.01
CA PHE A 203 5.13 3.21 25.00
C PHE A 203 4.30 4.46 24.62
N PRO A 204 4.96 5.55 24.19
CA PRO A 204 4.26 6.80 23.81
C PRO A 204 3.42 6.62 22.54
N ARG A 205 2.36 7.43 22.43
CA ARG A 205 1.53 7.60 21.24
C ARG A 205 1.86 8.96 20.63
N GLY A 206 2.39 8.96 19.40
CA GLY A 206 2.81 10.19 18.72
C GLY A 206 1.63 11.09 18.35
N LEU A 207 1.81 12.40 18.49
CA LEU A 207 0.86 13.44 18.08
C LEU A 207 -0.56 13.25 18.65
N THR A 208 -0.71 12.93 19.92
CA THR A 208 -2.00 12.71 20.58
C THR A 208 -2.38 13.83 21.54
N GLY A 209 -1.57 14.86 21.66
CA GLY A 209 -1.83 16.02 22.50
C GLY A 209 -2.91 16.97 21.92
N PRO A 210 -3.52 17.82 22.75
CA PRO A 210 -4.64 18.68 22.34
C PRO A 210 -4.26 19.78 21.34
N ARG A 211 -2.97 20.05 21.17
CA ARG A 211 -2.43 21.05 20.20
C ARG A 211 -1.76 20.40 18.99
N ASP A 212 -1.66 19.08 18.97
CA ASP A 212 -1.02 18.36 17.88
C ASP A 212 -1.91 18.30 16.65
N ALA A 213 -1.30 18.06 15.49
CA ALA A 213 -2.02 17.84 14.25
C ALA A 213 -2.98 16.65 14.38
N ARG A 214 -4.28 16.91 14.11
CA ARG A 214 -5.37 15.99 14.46
C ARG A 214 -5.27 14.64 13.76
N TYR A 215 -4.81 14.65 12.51
CA TYR A 215 -4.84 13.50 11.61
C TYR A 215 -3.45 13.02 11.19
N ASP A 216 -2.39 13.80 11.45
CA ASP A 216 -1.03 13.41 11.13
C ASP A 216 -0.48 12.39 12.11
N PHE A 217 0.51 11.61 11.65
CA PHE A 217 1.15 10.55 12.41
C PHE A 217 2.62 10.87 12.68
N SER A 218 3.19 10.23 13.70
CA SER A 218 4.63 10.25 13.98
C SER A 218 5.01 8.97 14.71
N PHE A 219 6.05 8.29 14.21
CA PHE A 219 6.55 7.03 14.76
C PHE A 219 8.01 7.06 15.18
N SER A 220 8.78 8.11 14.82
CA SER A 220 10.20 8.22 15.17
C SER A 220 10.42 8.30 16.69
N GLY A 221 9.52 9.00 17.40
CA GLY A 221 9.53 9.08 18.86
C GLY A 221 9.25 7.74 19.53
N LEU A 222 8.31 6.96 18.97
CA LEU A 222 7.98 5.61 19.45
C LEU A 222 9.17 4.66 19.28
N LYS A 223 9.80 4.64 18.10
CA LYS A 223 11.02 3.87 17.82
C LYS A 223 12.13 4.20 18.82
N THR A 224 12.35 5.49 19.08
CA THR A 224 13.37 5.95 20.03
C THR A 224 13.07 5.50 21.45
N ALA A 225 11.78 5.50 21.86
CA ALA A 225 11.37 5.01 23.16
C ALA A 225 11.64 3.50 23.32
N VAL A 226 11.36 2.70 22.28
CA VAL A 226 11.69 1.26 22.27
C VAL A 226 13.21 1.05 22.38
N ALA A 227 14.00 1.76 21.57
CA ALA A 227 15.46 1.64 21.61
C ALA A 227 16.02 1.93 23.01
N ARG A 228 15.61 3.05 23.62
CA ARG A 228 16.03 3.42 24.98
C ARG A 228 15.60 2.41 26.01
N TRP A 229 14.40 1.86 25.89
CA TRP A 229 13.90 0.85 26.81
C TRP A 229 14.77 -0.40 26.75
N VAL A 230 15.08 -0.89 25.54
CA VAL A 230 15.95 -2.06 25.32
C VAL A 230 17.37 -1.80 25.84
N GLU A 231 17.95 -0.62 25.62
CA GLU A 231 19.28 -0.24 26.07
C GLU A 231 19.41 -0.17 27.62
N THR A 232 18.31 0.07 28.34
CA THR A 232 18.29 0.25 29.78
C THR A 232 17.90 -1.00 30.59
N HIS A 233 17.61 -2.12 29.92
CA HIS A 233 17.19 -3.37 30.53
C HIS A 233 18.13 -4.51 30.13
N ASP A 234 18.69 -5.21 31.11
CA ASP A 234 19.61 -6.35 30.90
C ASP A 234 18.88 -7.55 30.27
N GLU A 235 17.61 -7.75 30.60
CA GLU A 235 16.75 -8.79 30.02
C GLU A 235 15.64 -8.13 29.22
N VAL A 236 15.55 -8.48 27.92
CA VAL A 236 14.56 -7.96 27.00
C VAL A 236 13.53 -9.03 26.71
N PRO A 237 12.30 -8.95 27.27
CA PRO A 237 11.19 -9.83 26.91
C PRO A 237 10.65 -9.44 25.53
N VAL A 238 11.26 -9.99 24.48
CA VAL A 238 11.00 -9.62 23.08
C VAL A 238 9.52 -9.68 22.74
N ASP A 239 8.79 -10.69 23.23
CA ASP A 239 7.37 -10.86 22.95
C ASP A 239 6.53 -9.70 23.56
N ASP A 240 6.83 -9.27 24.79
CA ASP A 240 6.14 -8.17 25.48
C ASP A 240 6.48 -6.81 24.86
N VAL A 241 7.76 -6.59 24.50
CA VAL A 241 8.18 -5.36 23.81
C VAL A 241 7.49 -5.26 22.44
N ALA A 242 7.46 -6.36 21.69
CA ALA A 242 6.78 -6.42 20.39
C ALA A 242 5.27 -6.16 20.54
N ALA A 243 4.61 -6.77 21.52
CA ALA A 243 3.18 -6.58 21.77
C ALA A 243 2.85 -5.14 22.16
N SER A 244 3.62 -4.56 23.09
CA SER A 244 3.41 -3.17 23.54
C SER A 244 3.72 -2.14 22.47
N PHE A 245 4.73 -2.37 21.62
CA PHE A 245 5.02 -1.55 20.44
C PHE A 245 3.90 -1.63 19.42
N GLN A 246 3.48 -2.83 19.03
CA GLN A 246 2.39 -3.06 18.07
C GLN A 246 1.08 -2.42 18.53
N GLU A 247 0.75 -2.54 19.82
CA GLU A 247 -0.40 -1.89 20.43
C GLU A 247 -0.33 -0.37 20.29
N ALA A 248 0.85 0.23 20.54
CA ALA A 248 1.02 1.67 20.40
C ALA A 248 0.81 2.16 18.95
N VAL A 249 1.29 1.41 17.96
CA VAL A 249 1.09 1.73 16.54
C VAL A 249 -0.38 1.58 16.15
N ALA A 250 -1.00 0.43 16.45
CA ALA A 250 -2.38 0.14 16.08
C ALA A 250 -3.36 1.13 16.74
N ASP A 251 -3.12 1.49 18.00
CA ASP A 251 -3.92 2.45 18.76
C ASP A 251 -3.95 3.83 18.08
N VAL A 252 -2.79 4.40 17.72
CA VAL A 252 -2.70 5.71 17.07
C VAL A 252 -3.33 5.70 15.69
N LEU A 253 -3.03 4.68 14.88
CA LEU A 253 -3.56 4.56 13.52
C LEU A 253 -5.09 4.52 13.52
N THR A 254 -5.68 3.63 14.31
CA THR A 254 -7.12 3.43 14.32
C THR A 254 -7.87 4.58 15.01
N ALA A 255 -7.33 5.13 16.11
CA ALA A 255 -7.97 6.26 16.81
C ALA A 255 -8.06 7.50 15.91
N LYS A 256 -7.00 7.80 15.16
CA LYS A 256 -7.01 8.96 14.24
C LYS A 256 -7.86 8.71 13.00
N ALA A 257 -7.85 7.49 12.44
CA ALA A 257 -8.66 7.14 11.29
C ALA A 257 -10.17 7.21 11.62
N VAL A 258 -10.61 6.61 12.73
CA VAL A 258 -12.01 6.67 13.16
C VAL A 258 -12.43 8.10 13.49
N ARG A 259 -11.56 8.87 14.17
CA ARG A 259 -11.80 10.30 14.40
C ARG A 259 -12.01 11.05 13.10
N ALA A 260 -11.13 10.88 12.11
CA ALA A 260 -11.23 11.55 10.82
C ALA A 260 -12.53 11.18 10.10
N ALA A 261 -12.88 9.89 10.04
CA ALA A 261 -14.13 9.43 9.45
C ALA A 261 -15.36 10.08 10.13
N THR A 262 -15.39 10.08 11.45
CA THR A 262 -16.50 10.67 12.23
C THR A 262 -16.62 12.18 12.03
N GLU A 263 -15.51 12.93 12.14
CA GLU A 263 -15.50 14.38 12.00
C GLU A 263 -15.79 14.85 10.56
N LEU A 264 -15.45 14.04 9.56
CA LEU A 264 -15.74 14.32 8.15
C LEU A 264 -17.11 13.76 7.70
N GLY A 265 -17.84 13.07 8.58
CA GLY A 265 -19.14 12.48 8.25
C GLY A 265 -19.05 11.34 7.21
N ILE A 266 -17.96 10.56 7.21
CA ILE A 266 -17.70 9.49 6.26
C ILE A 266 -18.07 8.16 6.91
N GLY A 267 -19.02 7.43 6.30
CA GLY A 267 -19.56 6.17 6.84
C GLY A 267 -18.81 4.90 6.42
N THR A 268 -17.81 5.00 5.53
CA THR A 268 -17.04 3.84 5.06
C THR A 268 -15.53 4.11 5.15
N MET A 269 -14.80 3.14 5.68
CA MET A 269 -13.34 3.19 5.75
C MET A 269 -12.71 1.97 5.08
N VAL A 270 -11.73 2.23 4.21
CA VAL A 270 -10.85 1.21 3.62
C VAL A 270 -9.52 1.22 4.37
N VAL A 271 -9.01 0.06 4.76
CA VAL A 271 -7.64 -0.08 5.30
C VAL A 271 -6.82 -0.90 4.32
N SER A 272 -5.76 -0.34 3.77
CA SER A 272 -4.92 -0.96 2.75
C SER A 272 -3.42 -0.65 2.99
N GLY A 273 -2.57 -1.29 2.19
CA GLY A 273 -1.11 -1.28 2.38
C GLY A 273 -0.63 -2.49 3.18
N GLY A 274 0.65 -2.85 3.07
CA GLY A 274 1.20 -4.08 3.66
C GLY A 274 1.00 -4.22 5.17
N VAL A 275 0.94 -3.10 5.93
CA VAL A 275 0.69 -3.12 7.38
C VAL A 275 -0.78 -3.42 7.72
N ALA A 276 -1.72 -3.31 6.76
CA ALA A 276 -3.12 -3.72 6.96
C ALA A 276 -3.25 -5.22 7.29
N ALA A 277 -2.28 -6.04 6.88
CA ALA A 277 -2.22 -7.46 7.22
C ALA A 277 -1.86 -7.73 8.71
N ASN A 278 -1.45 -6.70 9.47
CA ASN A 278 -1.13 -6.83 10.89
C ASN A 278 -2.37 -7.21 11.70
N SER A 279 -2.26 -8.25 12.52
CA SER A 279 -3.41 -8.83 13.22
C SER A 279 -4.03 -7.88 14.23
N ARG A 280 -3.23 -7.10 14.97
CA ARG A 280 -3.74 -6.17 15.98
C ARG A 280 -4.37 -4.93 15.35
N LEU A 281 -3.73 -4.37 14.32
CA LEU A 281 -4.31 -3.26 13.56
C LEU A 281 -5.69 -3.63 13.00
N SER A 282 -5.78 -4.79 12.36
CA SER A 282 -7.04 -5.28 11.78
C SER A 282 -8.12 -5.53 12.85
N ALA A 283 -7.75 -6.12 14.00
CA ALA A 283 -8.69 -6.35 15.11
C ALA A 283 -9.21 -5.03 15.69
N LEU A 284 -8.31 -4.10 16.01
CA LEU A 284 -8.66 -2.82 16.63
C LEU A 284 -9.43 -1.89 15.67
N ALA A 285 -9.12 -1.96 14.37
CA ALA A 285 -9.88 -1.24 13.35
C ALA A 285 -11.34 -1.74 13.28
N ARG A 286 -11.55 -3.07 13.30
CA ARG A 286 -12.90 -3.65 13.30
C ARG A 286 -13.70 -3.24 14.54
N GLU A 287 -13.09 -3.35 15.72
CA GLU A 287 -13.71 -2.96 17.00
C GLU A 287 -14.16 -1.50 16.97
N ARG A 288 -13.25 -0.58 16.69
CA ARG A 288 -13.51 0.87 16.72
C ARG A 288 -14.45 1.35 15.61
N CYS A 289 -14.37 0.75 14.42
CA CYS A 289 -15.30 1.08 13.34
C CYS A 289 -16.72 0.60 13.67
N ALA A 290 -16.88 -0.60 14.26
CA ALA A 290 -18.16 -1.09 14.69
C ALA A 290 -18.78 -0.19 15.79
N GLU A 291 -18.00 0.23 16.78
CA GLU A 291 -18.44 1.16 17.82
C GLU A 291 -18.86 2.53 17.25
N ALA A 292 -18.19 3.00 16.21
CA ALA A 292 -18.46 4.28 15.55
C ALA A 292 -19.53 4.19 14.45
N GLY A 293 -20.04 3.01 14.12
CA GLY A 293 -21.00 2.79 13.03
C GLY A 293 -20.40 3.01 11.63
N ILE A 294 -19.09 2.77 11.49
CA ILE A 294 -18.33 2.89 10.23
C ILE A 294 -18.23 1.52 9.58
N ASP A 295 -18.62 1.41 8.30
CA ASP A 295 -18.39 0.21 7.49
C ASP A 295 -16.91 0.07 7.15
N LEU A 296 -16.29 -1.02 7.62
CA LEU A 296 -14.86 -1.29 7.41
C LEU A 296 -14.65 -2.28 6.29
N ARG A 297 -13.84 -1.90 5.29
CA ARG A 297 -13.37 -2.75 4.21
C ARG A 297 -11.87 -2.97 4.34
N VAL A 298 -11.44 -4.22 4.30
CA VAL A 298 -10.02 -4.61 4.31
C VAL A 298 -9.84 -5.68 3.26
N PRO A 299 -9.13 -5.41 2.16
CA PRO A 299 -8.84 -6.42 1.16
C PRO A 299 -8.04 -7.59 1.76
N ARG A 300 -8.11 -8.75 1.11
CA ARG A 300 -7.27 -9.90 1.52
C ARG A 300 -5.78 -9.51 1.50
N PRO A 301 -4.93 -10.12 2.33
CA PRO A 301 -3.52 -9.72 2.50
C PRO A 301 -2.73 -9.61 1.19
N ARG A 302 -2.98 -10.49 0.22
CA ARG A 302 -2.31 -10.45 -1.09
C ARG A 302 -2.60 -9.17 -1.89
N LEU A 303 -3.77 -8.56 -1.72
CA LEU A 303 -4.13 -7.30 -2.37
C LEU A 303 -3.74 -6.06 -1.56
N CYS A 304 -3.32 -6.23 -0.31
CA CYS A 304 -2.84 -5.13 0.53
C CYS A 304 -1.38 -4.76 0.26
N THR A 305 -0.52 -5.72 -0.12
CA THR A 305 0.88 -5.47 -0.52
C THR A 305 0.95 -4.97 -1.95
N ASP A 306 2.13 -4.47 -2.37
CA ASP A 306 2.35 -4.00 -3.74
C ASP A 306 2.10 -5.13 -4.74
N ASN A 307 1.24 -4.88 -5.72
CA ASN A 307 0.83 -5.87 -6.71
C ASN A 307 0.37 -5.23 -8.02
N GLY A 308 0.33 -6.00 -9.11
CA GLY A 308 -0.12 -5.50 -10.40
C GLY A 308 -1.64 -5.33 -10.50
N ALA A 309 -2.41 -6.11 -9.74
CA ALA A 309 -3.86 -6.07 -9.77
C ALA A 309 -4.43 -4.72 -9.27
N MET A 310 -3.80 -4.10 -8.26
CA MET A 310 -4.19 -2.78 -7.75
C MET A 310 -4.04 -1.69 -8.82
N ILE A 311 -3.01 -1.78 -9.66
CA ILE A 311 -2.76 -0.82 -10.75
C ILE A 311 -3.68 -1.10 -11.94
N ALA A 312 -3.94 -2.37 -12.26
CA ALA A 312 -4.94 -2.74 -13.25
C ALA A 312 -6.36 -2.27 -12.84
N ALA A 313 -6.72 -2.42 -11.56
CA ALA A 313 -7.99 -1.94 -11.04
C ALA A 313 -8.11 -0.41 -11.12
N LEU A 314 -7.07 0.33 -10.73
CA LEU A 314 -7.05 1.79 -10.90
C LEU A 314 -7.16 2.17 -12.37
N GLY A 315 -6.42 1.48 -13.26
CA GLY A 315 -6.52 1.65 -14.71
C GLY A 315 -7.95 1.45 -15.23
N ALA A 316 -8.66 0.44 -14.73
CA ALA A 316 -10.06 0.19 -15.08
C ALA A 316 -10.97 1.35 -14.63
N HIS A 317 -10.77 1.92 -13.45
CA HIS A 317 -11.51 3.11 -13.01
C HIS A 317 -11.19 4.35 -13.86
N LEU A 318 -9.93 4.54 -14.27
CA LEU A 318 -9.54 5.63 -15.18
C LEU A 318 -10.22 5.50 -16.55
N VAL A 319 -10.24 4.28 -17.11
CA VAL A 319 -10.94 3.99 -18.38
C VAL A 319 -12.44 4.22 -18.25
N ALA A 320 -13.07 3.70 -17.19
CA ALA A 320 -14.51 3.85 -16.96
C ALA A 320 -14.93 5.31 -16.78
N ALA A 321 -14.08 6.13 -16.14
CA ALA A 321 -14.30 7.56 -15.96
C ALA A 321 -13.99 8.40 -17.22
N GLY A 322 -13.49 7.80 -18.30
CA GLY A 322 -13.11 8.50 -19.53
C GLY A 322 -11.92 9.43 -19.36
N VAL A 323 -11.02 9.13 -18.42
CA VAL A 323 -9.79 9.90 -18.20
C VAL A 323 -8.93 9.81 -19.47
N ARG A 324 -8.33 10.93 -19.87
CA ARG A 324 -7.46 10.98 -21.05
C ARG A 324 -6.21 10.09 -20.84
N PRO A 325 -5.89 9.20 -21.78
CA PRO A 325 -4.66 8.44 -21.74
C PRO A 325 -3.40 9.32 -21.68
N SER A 326 -2.37 8.84 -21.01
CA SER A 326 -1.05 9.45 -20.97
C SER A 326 -0.36 9.35 -22.33
N ALA A 327 0.45 10.33 -22.65
CA ALA A 327 1.28 10.27 -23.86
C ALA A 327 2.50 9.33 -23.65
N LEU A 328 3.12 8.90 -24.75
CA LEU A 328 4.30 8.01 -24.69
C LEU A 328 5.57 8.70 -24.15
N ASP A 329 5.55 10.00 -23.89
CA ASP A 329 6.59 10.74 -23.19
C ASP A 329 6.44 10.71 -21.66
N LEU A 330 5.41 9.99 -21.14
CA LEU A 330 5.20 9.76 -19.70
C LEU A 330 6.51 9.51 -18.96
N SER A 331 6.76 10.23 -17.88
CA SER A 331 7.96 10.12 -17.06
C SER A 331 7.65 9.51 -15.69
N ALA A 332 8.63 8.80 -15.11
CA ALA A 332 8.57 8.41 -13.71
C ALA A 332 8.64 9.66 -12.81
N SER A 333 7.79 9.71 -11.79
CA SER A 333 7.69 10.81 -10.82
C SER A 333 7.82 10.29 -9.38
N PRO A 334 9.05 10.15 -8.85
CA PRO A 334 9.29 9.56 -7.52
C PRO A 334 8.53 10.22 -6.36
N GLY A 335 8.22 11.50 -6.49
CA GLY A 335 7.49 12.29 -5.49
C GLY A 335 6.07 12.67 -5.95
N LEU A 336 5.41 11.86 -6.77
CA LEU A 336 4.07 12.17 -7.29
C LEU A 336 3.06 12.37 -6.15
N PRO A 337 2.44 13.56 -6.02
CA PRO A 337 1.45 13.80 -4.97
C PRO A 337 0.21 12.92 -5.14
N VAL A 338 -0.38 12.48 -4.04
CA VAL A 338 -1.54 11.57 -4.05
C VAL A 338 -2.79 12.17 -4.73
N GLY A 339 -2.93 13.50 -4.72
CA GLY A 339 -4.02 14.19 -5.40
C GLY A 339 -3.95 14.15 -6.93
N ILE A 340 -2.82 13.70 -7.50
CA ILE A 340 -2.66 13.45 -8.94
C ILE A 340 -2.82 11.95 -9.15
N VAL A 341 -4.02 11.52 -9.48
CA VAL A 341 -4.36 10.08 -9.62
C VAL A 341 -3.74 9.47 -10.88
N SER A 342 -3.71 10.23 -11.96
CA SER A 342 -3.13 9.84 -13.25
C SER A 342 -2.41 11.01 -13.90
N VAL A 343 -1.36 10.70 -14.70
CA VAL A 343 -0.49 11.67 -15.40
C VAL A 343 -0.64 11.50 -16.92
#